data_2c143efc28df86c62b0a27b887a4c611
#
_entry.id   2c143efc28df86c62b0a27b887a4c611
#
_cell.length_a   1.000
_cell.length_b   1.000
_cell.length_c   1.000
_cell.angle_alpha   90.00
_cell.angle_beta   90.00
_cell.angle_gamma   90.00
#
_symmetry.space_group_name_H-M   'P 1'
#
loop_
_entity.id
_entity.type
_entity.pdbx_description
1 polymer ?
#
loop_
_entity_poly.entity_id
_entity_poly.type
_entity_poly.pdbx_seq_one_letter_code
_entity_poly.pdbx_strand_id
1 'polypeptide(L)'
;MTTNHFLATLATIMSALFCCGIMGNAAATPQMPTETPLVFAANDGRTVDAFAGTFTVPENRQKKDSPLLTLHYVRFPAIGDQGQPPIVYLAGGPGGSSINAAKGPRFDLFMALRTHGDVIAFDQRGTGKSDQTKLCTAPQTIAGNRVVPTADLVAAYREAALHCFDWWQGQGIDPYGYTTVENARDLAALRRHLGAEKISLWGISYGTHLALAAMKIMPGKIHKAVLASVEGLDQTVKLPARTDAYFDRLQRAINKHPTLSVDYPDLVAMIRRVQRNADDNLQMVQVPQRTGGTADLLVTGDTFRMVTGFMVSDPPRALALLSIYRAADSGDYGPLIGLMARFYQGEEAIQFRTMSLAMDVASGVSNRRMRLVNAQAKDAILGSMLNFPMPQLRGAIPGLDLGRGFRRSPRNRIPTLVLSGTLDGRTYPAGHREATDRLRNRTIVTVENAGHNLFMVSPEVTAVITGFLAGKETLPSTITIPLSKEL
;
A
#
# COMPACT_ATOMS: atom_id res chain seq x y z
N MET A 1 50.60 61.53 52.43
CA MET A 1 50.06 62.01 53.73
C MET A 1 48.97 61.01 54.08
N THR A 2 49.32 60.16 54.99
CA THR A 2 48.73 59.91 56.32
C THR A 2 47.38 59.25 56.24
N THR A 3 47.14 58.15 56.80
CA THR A 3 47.52 57.25 57.92
C THR A 3 46.29 56.40 58.27
N ASN A 4 46.49 55.08 58.37
CA ASN A 4 46.09 54.16 59.41
C ASN A 4 44.75 54.30 60.16
N HIS A 5 43.99 53.21 60.32
CA HIS A 5 43.93 52.28 61.45
C HIS A 5 42.81 51.23 61.25
N PHE A 6 43.23 49.95 61.20
CA PHE A 6 43.02 48.91 62.21
C PHE A 6 41.72 49.00 63.09
N LEU A 7 40.88 47.94 62.96
CA LEU A 7 40.57 47.11 64.12
C LEU A 7 39.69 45.85 63.66
N ALA A 8 40.15 44.78 64.18
CA ALA A 8 39.55 43.45 64.02
C ALA A 8 38.27 43.28 64.87
N THR A 9 37.35 42.47 64.43
CA THR A 9 36.52 41.71 65.40
C THR A 9 36.12 40.35 64.72
N LEU A 10 36.42 39.30 65.45
CA LEU A 10 35.96 37.91 65.28
C LEU A 10 34.47 37.84 65.17
N ALA A 11 33.92 36.92 64.39
CA ALA A 11 33.10 35.82 64.89
C ALA A 11 32.43 35.01 63.81
N THR A 12 32.54 33.76 63.95
CA THR A 12 31.58 32.65 63.76
C THR A 12 31.34 32.16 62.33
N ILE A 13 32.09 31.08 62.04
CA ILE A 13 31.85 30.12 60.94
C ILE A 13 30.52 29.37 61.23
N MET A 14 29.54 29.58 60.35
CA MET A 14 28.40 28.67 60.25
C MET A 14 28.50 27.93 58.90
N SER A 15 28.95 26.66 58.96
CA SER A 15 28.97 25.72 57.84
C SER A 15 27.55 25.38 57.43
N ALA A 16 27.05 25.98 56.34
CA ALA A 16 25.87 25.48 55.65
C ALA A 16 26.31 24.37 54.66
N LEU A 17 26.08 23.14 55.04
CA LEU A 17 26.14 21.98 54.13
C LEU A 17 25.04 22.17 53.08
N PHE A 18 25.45 22.55 51.88
CA PHE A 18 24.60 22.51 50.67
C PHE A 18 24.51 21.07 50.22
N CYS A 19 23.49 20.31 50.67
CA CYS A 19 23.11 19.03 50.05
C CYS A 19 22.63 19.29 48.63
N CYS A 20 23.53 19.20 47.65
CA CYS A 20 23.13 19.03 46.25
C CYS A 20 22.44 17.68 46.11
N GLY A 21 21.12 17.68 46.27
CA GLY A 21 20.27 16.54 45.87
C GLY A 21 20.38 16.37 44.37
N ILE A 22 21.13 15.37 43.95
CA ILE A 22 21.08 14.83 42.59
C ILE A 22 19.67 14.24 42.43
N MET A 23 18.74 15.05 41.89
CA MET A 23 17.49 14.51 41.35
C MET A 23 17.87 13.65 40.13
N GLY A 24 18.13 12.38 40.42
CA GLY A 24 18.18 11.37 39.36
C GLY A 24 16.84 11.39 38.66
N ASN A 25 16.84 11.80 37.38
CA ASN A 25 15.74 11.50 36.48
C ASN A 25 15.62 9.98 36.44
N ALA A 26 14.74 9.42 37.27
CA ALA A 26 14.32 8.05 37.11
C ALA A 26 13.69 7.97 35.71
N ALA A 27 14.41 7.36 34.77
CA ALA A 27 13.83 6.99 33.49
C ALA A 27 12.58 6.18 33.81
N ALA A 28 11.42 6.70 33.47
CA ALA A 28 10.15 6.00 33.63
C ALA A 28 10.30 4.63 32.98
N THR A 29 10.13 3.58 33.74
CA THR A 29 10.13 2.20 33.25
C THR A 29 9.09 2.15 32.12
N PRO A 30 9.40 1.63 30.93
CA PRO A 30 8.44 1.54 29.87
C PRO A 30 7.21 0.80 30.37
N GLN A 31 6.10 1.47 30.48
CA GLN A 31 4.84 0.87 30.87
C GLN A 31 4.43 -0.06 29.73
N MET A 32 4.36 -1.37 30.01
CA MET A 32 3.91 -2.35 29.04
C MET A 32 2.53 -1.94 28.52
N PRO A 33 2.28 -2.04 27.21
CA PRO A 33 0.97 -1.67 26.65
C PRO A 33 -0.14 -2.47 27.31
N THR A 34 -1.26 -1.83 27.58
CA THR A 34 -2.46 -2.53 28.07
C THR A 34 -3.05 -3.30 26.89
N GLU A 35 -2.82 -4.61 26.89
CA GLU A 35 -3.32 -5.51 25.86
C GLU A 35 -4.31 -6.50 26.45
N THR A 36 -5.29 -6.92 25.66
CA THR A 36 -6.28 -7.93 26.06
C THR A 36 -5.92 -9.27 25.39
N PRO A 37 -5.80 -10.36 26.16
CA PRO A 37 -5.62 -11.71 25.59
C PRO A 37 -6.73 -12.02 24.57
N LEU A 38 -6.34 -12.64 23.47
CA LEU A 38 -7.22 -12.97 22.35
C LEU A 38 -6.85 -14.33 21.78
N VAL A 39 -7.82 -15.20 21.60
CA VAL A 39 -7.67 -16.36 20.72
C VAL A 39 -7.97 -15.87 19.30
N PHE A 40 -6.92 -15.66 18.50
CA PHE A 40 -7.06 -15.20 17.13
C PHE A 40 -7.41 -16.36 16.22
N ALA A 41 -8.53 -16.25 15.49
CA ALA A 41 -8.99 -17.26 14.54
C ALA A 41 -8.73 -16.83 13.09
N ALA A 42 -8.04 -17.67 12.33
CA ALA A 42 -7.91 -17.56 10.88
C ALA A 42 -9.21 -18.01 10.19
N ASN A 43 -9.37 -17.63 8.92
CA ASN A 43 -10.58 -17.96 8.15
C ASN A 43 -10.73 -19.46 7.84
N ASP A 44 -9.66 -20.23 7.95
CA ASP A 44 -9.63 -21.68 7.79
C ASP A 44 -9.90 -22.46 9.11
N GLY A 45 -10.20 -21.74 10.20
CA GLY A 45 -10.50 -22.30 11.51
C GLY A 45 -9.28 -22.52 12.42
N ARG A 46 -8.05 -22.34 11.94
CA ARG A 46 -6.86 -22.40 12.81
C ARG A 46 -6.86 -21.25 13.81
N THR A 47 -6.37 -21.51 15.00
CA THR A 47 -6.34 -20.51 16.08
C THR A 47 -4.92 -20.37 16.65
N VAL A 48 -4.65 -19.21 17.25
CA VAL A 48 -3.40 -18.92 17.96
C VAL A 48 -3.67 -17.92 19.08
N ASP A 49 -2.98 -18.08 20.21
CA ASP A 49 -2.99 -17.10 21.27
C ASP A 49 -2.27 -15.83 20.83
N ALA A 50 -2.93 -14.71 21.03
CA ALA A 50 -2.50 -13.40 20.62
C ALA A 50 -2.96 -12.33 21.63
N PHE A 51 -2.62 -11.08 21.39
CA PHE A 51 -3.08 -9.95 22.18
C PHE A 51 -3.67 -8.88 21.26
N ALA A 52 -4.83 -8.35 21.64
CA ALA A 52 -5.41 -7.17 21.00
C ALA A 52 -4.98 -5.92 21.79
N GLY A 53 -4.47 -4.93 21.09
CA GLY A 53 -4.05 -3.66 21.68
C GLY A 53 -4.59 -2.47 20.92
N THR A 54 -4.66 -1.33 21.61
CA THR A 54 -5.03 -0.03 21.06
C THR A 54 -4.12 1.06 21.58
N PHE A 55 -3.96 2.12 20.80
CA PHE A 55 -3.31 3.35 21.23
C PHE A 55 -3.91 4.55 20.51
N THR A 56 -3.77 5.73 21.08
CA THR A 56 -4.34 6.95 20.54
C THR A 56 -3.28 7.82 19.87
N VAL A 57 -3.69 8.50 18.80
CA VAL A 57 -2.86 9.48 18.07
C VAL A 57 -3.71 10.66 17.63
N PRO A 58 -3.15 11.87 17.47
CA PRO A 58 -3.87 12.96 16.84
C PRO A 58 -4.29 12.61 15.41
N GLU A 59 -5.51 12.96 15.01
CA GLU A 59 -5.98 12.79 13.64
C GLU A 59 -5.11 13.60 12.67
N ASN A 60 -4.85 14.87 12.98
CA ASN A 60 -3.96 15.73 12.22
C ASN A 60 -2.96 16.43 13.15
N ARG A 61 -1.69 15.97 13.11
CA ARG A 61 -0.63 16.51 13.97
C ARG A 61 -0.20 17.95 13.65
N GLN A 62 -0.76 18.54 12.59
CA GLN A 62 -0.56 19.96 12.27
C GLN A 62 -1.53 20.89 13.03
N LYS A 63 -2.60 20.33 13.61
CA LYS A 63 -3.59 21.07 14.40
C LYS A 63 -3.39 20.80 15.89
N LYS A 64 -3.33 21.87 16.69
CA LYS A 64 -3.11 21.79 18.14
C LYS A 64 -4.24 21.02 18.85
N ASP A 65 -5.48 21.31 18.48
CA ASP A 65 -6.70 20.75 19.10
C ASP A 65 -7.32 19.67 18.21
N SER A 66 -6.48 18.85 17.56
CA SER A 66 -6.92 17.76 16.71
C SER A 66 -7.61 16.67 17.53
N PRO A 67 -8.74 16.11 17.09
CA PRO A 67 -9.33 14.91 17.67
C PRO A 67 -8.30 13.77 17.74
N LEU A 68 -8.52 12.84 18.68
CA LEU A 68 -7.71 11.64 18.80
C LEU A 68 -8.35 10.49 18.03
N LEU A 69 -7.54 9.78 17.27
CA LEU A 69 -7.91 8.51 16.64
C LEU A 69 -7.45 7.34 17.52
N THR A 70 -8.28 6.32 17.65
CA THR A 70 -7.92 5.03 18.25
C THR A 70 -7.47 4.07 17.18
N LEU A 71 -6.21 3.66 17.24
CA LEU A 71 -5.61 2.72 16.31
C LEU A 71 -5.49 1.34 16.96
N HIS A 72 -5.81 0.31 16.18
CA HIS A 72 -5.89 -1.08 16.62
C HIS A 72 -4.75 -1.93 16.04
N TYR A 73 -4.29 -2.89 16.82
CA TYR A 73 -3.36 -3.91 16.36
C TYR A 73 -3.64 -5.27 17.04
N VAL A 74 -3.16 -6.31 16.42
CA VAL A 74 -3.03 -7.63 17.05
C VAL A 74 -1.55 -7.98 17.10
N ARG A 75 -1.06 -8.35 18.28
CA ARG A 75 0.28 -8.84 18.49
C ARG A 75 0.25 -10.35 18.64
N PHE A 76 1.01 -11.02 17.78
CA PHE A 76 1.33 -12.44 17.88
C PHE A 76 2.67 -12.58 18.58
N PRO A 77 2.72 -13.12 19.81
CA PRO A 77 3.96 -13.22 20.59
C PRO A 77 5.03 -14.03 19.86
N ALA A 78 6.28 -13.64 20.04
CA ALA A 78 7.42 -14.41 19.60
C ALA A 78 7.44 -15.82 20.22
N ILE A 79 7.90 -16.81 19.47
CA ILE A 79 8.10 -18.20 19.93
C ILE A 79 9.58 -18.56 20.07
N GLY A 80 10.46 -17.61 19.85
CA GLY A 80 11.92 -17.73 19.98
C GLY A 80 12.48 -16.69 20.93
N ASP A 81 13.60 -16.04 20.53
CA ASP A 81 14.21 -14.94 21.29
C ASP A 81 13.26 -13.76 21.44
N GLN A 82 12.88 -13.46 22.67
CA GLN A 82 11.93 -12.39 23.03
C GLN A 82 12.55 -10.99 22.92
N GLY A 83 13.86 -10.86 22.76
CA GLY A 83 14.57 -9.59 22.69
C GLY A 83 14.63 -8.94 21.28
N GLN A 84 14.11 -9.61 20.27
CA GLN A 84 14.17 -9.10 18.89
C GLN A 84 13.15 -7.99 18.64
N PRO A 85 13.48 -6.98 17.77
CA PRO A 85 12.55 -5.92 17.44
C PRO A 85 11.25 -6.43 16.82
N PRO A 86 10.08 -5.92 17.24
CA PRO A 86 8.79 -6.33 16.67
C PRO A 86 8.73 -6.13 15.16
N ILE A 87 8.08 -7.03 14.46
CA ILE A 87 7.86 -7.03 13.01
C ILE A 87 6.45 -6.49 12.74
N VAL A 88 6.36 -5.30 12.17
CA VAL A 88 5.07 -4.64 11.89
C VAL A 88 4.67 -4.89 10.44
N TYR A 89 3.53 -5.56 10.25
CA TYR A 89 2.95 -5.77 8.93
C TYR A 89 2.21 -4.54 8.45
N LEU A 90 2.48 -4.13 7.21
CA LEU A 90 1.91 -2.97 6.53
C LEU A 90 1.11 -3.43 5.32
N ALA A 91 -0.21 -3.42 5.45
CA ALA A 91 -1.11 -3.81 4.38
C ALA A 91 -1.03 -2.84 3.19
N GLY A 92 -1.28 -3.37 2.00
CA GLY A 92 -1.41 -2.61 0.76
C GLY A 92 -2.79 -1.97 0.57
N GLY A 93 -3.07 -1.58 -0.63
CA GLY A 93 -4.29 -0.91 -1.05
C GLY A 93 -3.95 0.40 -1.77
N PRO A 94 -4.01 1.59 -1.13
CA PRO A 94 -4.26 1.92 0.29
C PRO A 94 -5.64 1.50 0.80
N GLY A 95 -5.75 1.28 2.12
CA GLY A 95 -7.03 0.97 2.77
C GLY A 95 -7.21 -0.51 3.22
N GLY A 96 -6.22 -1.38 2.99
CA GLY A 96 -6.25 -2.76 3.45
C GLY A 96 -6.08 -2.89 4.97
N SER A 97 -6.80 -3.83 5.60
CA SER A 97 -6.64 -4.19 7.01
C SER A 97 -5.54 -5.23 7.17
N SER A 98 -4.58 -4.95 8.05
CA SER A 98 -3.52 -5.90 8.42
C SER A 98 -4.08 -7.07 9.26
N ILE A 99 -5.03 -6.78 10.14
CA ILE A 99 -5.69 -7.80 10.98
C ILE A 99 -6.48 -8.78 10.10
N ASN A 100 -7.21 -8.30 9.09
CA ASN A 100 -7.91 -9.18 8.15
C ASN A 100 -6.92 -9.94 7.23
N ALA A 101 -5.81 -9.33 6.85
CA ALA A 101 -4.76 -10.01 6.09
C ALA A 101 -4.16 -11.19 6.87
N ALA A 102 -4.01 -11.05 8.19
CA ALA A 102 -3.55 -12.13 9.07
C ALA A 102 -4.56 -13.28 9.20
N LYS A 103 -5.86 -13.03 9.00
CA LYS A 103 -6.89 -14.09 8.98
C LYS A 103 -6.90 -14.92 7.69
N GLY A 104 -6.41 -14.35 6.60
CA GLY A 104 -6.43 -14.95 5.27
C GLY A 104 -5.20 -15.83 4.98
N PRO A 105 -4.90 -16.06 3.70
CA PRO A 105 -3.80 -16.94 3.26
C PRO A 105 -2.40 -16.54 3.78
N ARG A 106 -2.23 -15.32 4.33
CA ARG A 106 -0.97 -14.87 4.93
C ARG A 106 -0.76 -15.37 6.35
N PHE A 107 -1.74 -16.05 6.96
CA PHE A 107 -1.64 -16.55 8.34
C PHE A 107 -0.35 -17.33 8.58
N ASP A 108 0.01 -18.25 7.69
CA ASP A 108 1.22 -19.08 7.83
C ASP A 108 2.50 -18.23 7.90
N LEU A 109 2.58 -17.16 7.10
CA LEU A 109 3.74 -16.28 7.16
C LEU A 109 3.77 -15.46 8.45
N PHE A 110 2.61 -14.98 8.95
CA PHE A 110 2.54 -14.35 10.27
C PHE A 110 3.07 -15.30 11.35
N MET A 111 2.71 -16.58 11.29
CA MET A 111 3.16 -17.59 12.26
C MET A 111 4.65 -17.89 12.12
N ALA A 112 5.16 -18.04 10.90
CA ALA A 112 6.57 -18.30 10.64
C ALA A 112 7.48 -17.17 11.15
N LEU A 113 7.03 -15.91 11.04
CA LEU A 113 7.83 -14.75 11.46
C LEU A 113 7.96 -14.61 12.99
N ARG A 114 7.12 -15.28 13.77
CA ARG A 114 7.19 -15.28 15.25
C ARG A 114 8.50 -15.86 15.80
N THR A 115 9.25 -16.60 15.00
CA THR A 115 10.61 -17.05 15.36
C THR A 115 11.63 -15.91 15.39
N HIS A 116 11.29 -14.73 14.88
CA HIS A 116 12.18 -13.58 14.74
C HIS A 116 11.71 -12.34 15.50
N GLY A 117 10.75 -12.49 16.40
CA GLY A 117 10.20 -11.43 17.23
C GLY A 117 8.67 -11.44 17.25
N ASP A 118 8.08 -10.54 18.02
CA ASP A 118 6.65 -10.32 17.99
C ASP A 118 6.21 -9.87 16.60
N VAL A 119 5.09 -10.41 16.09
CA VAL A 119 4.53 -9.99 14.81
C VAL A 119 3.27 -9.18 15.06
N ILE A 120 3.24 -7.96 14.53
CA ILE A 120 2.19 -6.98 14.76
C ILE A 120 1.36 -6.80 13.48
N ALA A 121 0.10 -7.23 13.52
CA ALA A 121 -0.89 -6.88 12.51
C ALA A 121 -1.51 -5.53 12.87
N PHE A 122 -0.99 -4.45 12.29
CA PHE A 122 -1.39 -3.08 12.60
C PHE A 122 -2.38 -2.54 11.56
N ASP A 123 -3.60 -2.25 11.99
CA ASP A 123 -4.57 -1.56 11.15
C ASP A 123 -4.25 -0.06 11.12
N GLN A 124 -3.93 0.44 9.95
CA GLN A 124 -3.59 1.85 9.72
C GLN A 124 -4.80 2.74 9.98
N ARG A 125 -4.59 4.04 10.22
CA ARG A 125 -5.68 5.02 10.38
C ARG A 125 -6.71 4.92 9.26
N GLY A 126 -7.99 4.93 9.59
CA GLY A 126 -9.09 4.81 8.65
C GLY A 126 -9.21 3.43 7.98
N THR A 127 -8.62 2.37 8.57
CA THR A 127 -8.70 1.01 8.02
C THR A 127 -9.03 -0.03 9.11
N GLY A 128 -9.57 -1.17 8.68
CA GLY A 128 -9.78 -2.33 9.52
C GLY A 128 -10.58 -2.03 10.78
N LYS A 129 -10.00 -2.27 11.97
CA LYS A 129 -10.58 -1.95 13.28
C LYS A 129 -10.18 -0.57 13.81
N SER A 130 -9.18 0.10 13.23
CA SER A 130 -8.84 1.49 13.56
C SER A 130 -9.98 2.42 13.18
N ASP A 131 -10.09 3.59 13.84
CA ASP A 131 -11.19 4.52 13.64
C ASP A 131 -11.50 4.70 12.15
N GLN A 132 -12.62 4.14 11.72
CA GLN A 132 -13.05 4.12 10.34
C GLN A 132 -13.89 5.34 10.04
N THR A 133 -13.51 6.01 8.97
CA THR A 133 -14.35 7.04 8.39
C THR A 133 -15.44 6.40 7.53
N LYS A 134 -16.62 7.03 7.45
CA LYS A 134 -17.70 6.56 6.60
C LYS A 134 -17.32 6.68 5.13
N LEU A 135 -17.76 5.70 4.32
CA LEU A 135 -17.71 5.80 2.86
C LEU A 135 -18.49 7.02 2.40
N CYS A 136 -17.87 7.89 1.64
CA CYS A 136 -18.56 9.01 0.99
C CYS A 136 -19.13 8.55 -0.36
N THR A 137 -20.40 8.80 -0.58
CA THR A 137 -21.08 8.66 -1.87
C THR A 137 -21.39 10.06 -2.38
N ALA A 138 -20.72 10.46 -3.45
CA ALA A 138 -20.92 11.75 -4.07
C ALA A 138 -22.20 11.79 -4.92
N PRO A 139 -22.78 12.97 -5.18
CA PRO A 139 -23.95 13.10 -6.06
C PRO A 139 -23.62 12.85 -7.54
N GLN A 140 -22.33 12.92 -7.94
CA GLN A 140 -21.90 12.66 -9.30
C GLN A 140 -22.02 11.18 -9.63
N THR A 141 -22.60 10.84 -10.77
CA THR A 141 -22.77 9.47 -11.26
C THR A 141 -22.03 9.27 -12.58
N ILE A 142 -21.66 8.01 -12.85
CA ILE A 142 -21.05 7.60 -14.11
C ILE A 142 -21.99 6.64 -14.81
N ALA A 143 -22.44 7.04 -16.01
CA ALA A 143 -23.28 6.18 -16.85
C ALA A 143 -22.41 5.14 -17.57
N GLY A 144 -22.78 3.87 -17.45
CA GLY A 144 -22.10 2.79 -18.17
C GLY A 144 -22.73 2.44 -19.52
N ASN A 145 -23.90 3.01 -19.84
CA ASN A 145 -24.68 2.71 -21.04
C ASN A 145 -24.51 3.71 -22.20
N ARG A 146 -23.55 4.63 -22.08
CA ARG A 146 -23.21 5.62 -23.11
C ARG A 146 -21.75 6.00 -23.06
N VAL A 147 -21.23 6.53 -24.15
CA VAL A 147 -19.88 7.14 -24.14
C VAL A 147 -19.91 8.42 -23.31
N VAL A 148 -19.05 8.50 -22.30
CA VAL A 148 -18.85 9.70 -21.49
C VAL A 148 -17.56 10.37 -21.95
N PRO A 149 -17.58 11.64 -22.41
CA PRO A 149 -16.37 12.35 -22.78
C PRO A 149 -15.36 12.39 -21.64
N THR A 150 -14.08 12.16 -21.92
CA THR A 150 -13.03 12.13 -20.89
C THR A 150 -13.00 13.42 -20.05
N ALA A 151 -13.29 14.58 -20.64
CA ALA A 151 -13.35 15.85 -19.92
C ALA A 151 -14.45 15.85 -18.85
N ASP A 152 -15.65 15.34 -19.19
CA ASP A 152 -16.79 15.26 -18.29
C ASP A 152 -16.54 14.26 -17.17
N LEU A 153 -15.93 13.12 -17.50
CA LEU A 153 -15.52 12.11 -16.53
C LEU A 153 -14.51 12.70 -15.52
N VAL A 154 -13.50 13.43 -16.00
CA VAL A 154 -12.52 14.11 -15.15
C VAL A 154 -13.18 15.15 -14.26
N ALA A 155 -14.10 15.97 -14.80
CA ALA A 155 -14.83 16.96 -14.03
C ALA A 155 -15.65 16.31 -12.91
N ALA A 156 -16.42 15.27 -13.24
CA ALA A 156 -17.23 14.53 -12.26
C ALA A 156 -16.38 13.96 -11.11
N TYR A 157 -15.23 13.34 -11.40
CA TYR A 157 -14.35 12.80 -10.35
C TYR A 157 -13.70 13.90 -9.49
N ARG A 158 -13.35 15.06 -10.06
CA ARG A 158 -12.82 16.20 -9.31
C ARG A 158 -13.86 16.82 -8.38
N GLU A 159 -15.07 17.02 -8.88
CA GLU A 159 -16.22 17.52 -8.09
C GLU A 159 -16.57 16.53 -6.97
N ALA A 160 -16.64 15.23 -7.29
CA ALA A 160 -16.89 14.18 -6.30
C ALA A 160 -15.82 14.14 -5.20
N ALA A 161 -14.54 14.32 -5.56
CA ALA A 161 -13.45 14.37 -4.58
C ALA A 161 -13.57 15.58 -3.65
N LEU A 162 -13.86 16.76 -4.18
CA LEU A 162 -14.12 17.98 -3.39
C LEU A 162 -15.33 17.79 -2.47
N HIS A 163 -16.45 17.34 -3.03
CA HIS A 163 -17.66 17.05 -2.26
C HIS A 163 -17.37 16.11 -1.08
N CYS A 164 -16.62 15.04 -1.31
CA CYS A 164 -16.30 14.09 -0.26
C CYS A 164 -15.38 14.69 0.81
N PHE A 165 -14.44 15.55 0.46
CA PHE A 165 -13.61 16.26 1.44
C PHE A 165 -14.44 17.18 2.32
N ASP A 166 -15.35 17.99 1.73
CA ASP A 166 -16.25 18.88 2.45
C ASP A 166 -17.23 18.07 3.34
N TRP A 167 -17.75 16.97 2.82
CA TRP A 167 -18.67 16.10 3.55
C TRP A 167 -18.00 15.48 4.79
N TRP A 168 -16.76 14.96 4.70
CA TRP A 168 -16.04 14.46 5.86
C TRP A 168 -15.77 15.55 6.88
N GLN A 169 -15.39 16.75 6.45
CA GLN A 169 -15.20 17.90 7.34
C GLN A 169 -16.50 18.26 8.07
N GLY A 170 -17.63 18.23 7.37
CA GLY A 170 -18.96 18.41 7.97
C GLY A 170 -19.35 17.32 8.99
N GLN A 171 -18.71 16.13 8.93
CA GLN A 171 -18.85 15.07 9.93
C GLN A 171 -17.82 15.17 11.07
N GLY A 172 -17.04 16.23 11.14
CA GLY A 172 -16.00 16.44 12.15
C GLY A 172 -14.72 15.63 11.89
N ILE A 173 -14.54 15.06 10.68
CA ILE A 173 -13.35 14.32 10.26
C ILE A 173 -12.44 15.27 9.48
N ASP A 174 -11.14 15.29 9.80
CA ASP A 174 -10.15 16.07 9.04
C ASP A 174 -9.42 15.19 8.00
N PRO A 175 -9.86 15.16 6.72
CA PRO A 175 -9.24 14.29 5.71
C PRO A 175 -7.78 14.64 5.42
N TYR A 176 -7.30 15.85 5.76
CA TYR A 176 -5.88 16.22 5.68
C TYR A 176 -5.00 15.43 6.67
N GLY A 177 -5.60 14.85 7.70
CA GLY A 177 -4.94 13.95 8.64
C GLY A 177 -4.66 12.55 8.09
N TYR A 178 -5.25 12.16 6.94
CA TYR A 178 -5.16 10.77 6.43
C TYR A 178 -4.08 10.61 5.35
N THR A 179 -2.94 11.27 5.50
CA THR A 179 -1.81 11.19 4.56
C THR A 179 -0.82 10.08 4.93
N THR A 180 0.02 9.67 3.98
CA THR A 180 1.12 8.72 4.23
C THR A 180 2.09 9.23 5.30
N VAL A 181 2.30 10.54 5.42
CA VAL A 181 3.18 11.13 6.44
C VAL A 181 2.59 10.94 7.83
N GLU A 182 1.28 11.15 8.00
CA GLU A 182 0.61 10.93 9.29
C GLU A 182 0.64 9.44 9.68
N ASN A 183 0.41 8.51 8.72
CA ASN A 183 0.57 7.07 8.96
C ASN A 183 2.00 6.67 9.35
N ALA A 184 3.02 7.24 8.71
CA ALA A 184 4.40 6.97 9.10
C ALA A 184 4.72 7.49 10.52
N ARG A 185 4.08 8.58 10.94
CA ARG A 185 4.14 9.07 12.33
C ARG A 185 3.38 8.17 13.30
N ASP A 186 2.31 7.49 12.84
CA ASP A 186 1.62 6.48 13.65
C ASP A 186 2.51 5.26 13.91
N LEU A 187 3.32 4.83 12.95
CA LEU A 187 4.32 3.78 13.17
C LEU A 187 5.34 4.19 14.24
N ALA A 188 5.73 5.47 14.27
CA ALA A 188 6.59 5.98 15.33
C ALA A 188 5.88 5.99 16.71
N ALA A 189 4.58 6.26 16.75
CA ALA A 189 3.76 6.18 17.95
C ALA A 189 3.57 4.73 18.41
N LEU A 190 3.24 3.81 17.50
CA LEU A 190 3.14 2.38 17.77
C LEU A 190 4.44 1.83 18.36
N ARG A 191 5.59 2.16 17.76
CA ARG A 191 6.90 1.76 18.29
C ARG A 191 7.09 2.18 19.75
N ARG A 192 6.75 3.44 20.08
CA ARG A 192 6.84 3.94 21.48
C ARG A 192 5.84 3.25 22.39
N HIS A 193 4.62 3.03 21.93
CA HIS A 193 3.57 2.33 22.65
C HIS A 193 4.00 0.89 23.02
N LEU A 194 4.65 0.19 22.10
CA LEU A 194 5.21 -1.14 22.32
C LEU A 194 6.50 -1.14 23.17
N GLY A 195 7.00 0.02 23.61
CA GLY A 195 8.27 0.13 24.34
C GLY A 195 9.50 -0.29 23.52
N ALA A 196 9.35 -0.46 22.19
CA ALA A 196 10.41 -0.96 21.34
C ALA A 196 11.42 0.13 20.97
N GLU A 197 12.74 -0.17 21.08
CA GLU A 197 13.78 0.74 20.60
C GLU A 197 13.73 0.90 19.07
N LYS A 198 13.53 -0.21 18.37
CA LYS A 198 13.40 -0.31 16.91
C LYS A 198 12.24 -1.23 16.54
N ILE A 199 11.77 -1.13 15.31
CA ILE A 199 10.82 -2.05 14.69
C ILE A 199 11.36 -2.54 13.36
N SER A 200 10.97 -3.75 12.96
CA SER A 200 11.14 -4.23 11.59
C SER A 200 9.87 -3.97 10.80
N LEU A 201 9.98 -3.63 9.52
CA LEU A 201 8.85 -3.37 8.63
C LEU A 201 8.68 -4.54 7.67
N TRP A 202 7.44 -4.97 7.50
CA TRP A 202 7.06 -6.01 6.53
C TRP A 202 5.87 -5.50 5.73
N GLY A 203 6.09 -5.13 4.47
CA GLY A 203 5.08 -4.44 3.66
C GLY A 203 4.94 -4.99 2.25
N ILE A 204 3.75 -4.78 1.67
CA ILE A 204 3.43 -5.10 0.28
C ILE A 204 2.70 -3.93 -0.37
N SER A 205 2.98 -3.65 -1.68
CA SER A 205 2.24 -2.65 -2.45
C SER A 205 2.29 -1.28 -1.75
N TYR A 206 1.15 -0.61 -1.53
CA TYR A 206 1.08 0.62 -0.73
C TYR A 206 1.77 0.50 0.65
N GLY A 207 1.72 -0.67 1.30
CA GLY A 207 2.45 -0.89 2.57
C GLY A 207 3.96 -0.64 2.45
N THR A 208 4.55 -0.83 1.27
CA THR A 208 5.95 -0.48 1.00
C THR A 208 6.15 1.02 0.78
N HIS A 209 5.17 1.71 0.20
CA HIS A 209 5.14 3.17 0.11
C HIS A 209 5.15 3.80 1.52
N LEU A 210 4.32 3.27 2.43
CA LEU A 210 4.34 3.64 3.84
C LEU A 210 5.68 3.30 4.53
N ALA A 211 6.25 2.12 4.27
CA ALA A 211 7.57 1.74 4.80
C ALA A 211 8.66 2.71 4.35
N LEU A 212 8.71 3.08 3.07
CA LEU A 212 9.65 4.06 2.53
C LEU A 212 9.47 5.45 3.17
N ALA A 213 8.23 5.87 3.46
CA ALA A 213 7.95 7.11 4.19
C ALA A 213 8.44 7.02 5.65
N ALA A 214 8.20 5.90 6.33
CA ALA A 214 8.71 5.66 7.70
C ALA A 214 10.25 5.68 7.75
N MET A 215 10.92 5.09 6.76
CA MET A 215 12.38 5.14 6.62
C MET A 215 12.93 6.56 6.44
N LYS A 216 12.14 7.52 5.98
CA LYS A 216 12.51 8.95 5.92
C LYS A 216 12.30 9.65 7.24
N ILE A 217 11.21 9.34 7.93
CA ILE A 217 10.79 10.04 9.16
C ILE A 217 11.59 9.56 10.36
N MET A 218 11.88 8.25 10.44
CA MET A 218 12.53 7.64 11.60
C MET A 218 13.60 6.60 11.22
N PRO A 219 14.61 6.95 10.39
CA PRO A 219 15.57 5.97 9.87
C PRO A 219 16.34 5.22 10.97
N GLY A 220 16.67 5.89 12.09
CA GLY A 220 17.36 5.26 13.22
C GLY A 220 16.50 4.32 14.07
N LYS A 221 15.20 4.23 13.79
CA LYS A 221 14.24 3.42 14.55
C LYS A 221 13.73 2.21 13.76
N ILE A 222 14.25 2.00 12.55
CA ILE A 222 13.95 0.81 11.74
C ILE A 222 15.14 -0.15 11.84
N HIS A 223 14.86 -1.40 12.21
CA HIS A 223 15.87 -2.46 12.32
C HIS A 223 16.13 -3.10 10.95
N LYS A 224 15.11 -3.70 10.35
CA LYS A 224 15.14 -4.33 9.02
C LYS A 224 13.85 -4.01 8.26
N ALA A 225 13.85 -4.20 6.94
CA ALA A 225 12.63 -4.10 6.15
C ALA A 225 12.53 -5.23 5.12
N VAL A 226 11.33 -5.81 4.99
CA VAL A 226 10.95 -6.75 3.94
C VAL A 226 9.87 -6.09 3.10
N LEU A 227 10.19 -5.80 1.84
CA LEU A 227 9.35 -5.03 0.92
C LEU A 227 9.03 -5.88 -0.31
N ALA A 228 7.76 -6.27 -0.47
CA ALA A 228 7.29 -7.00 -1.64
C ALA A 228 6.48 -6.10 -2.57
N SER A 229 6.66 -6.26 -3.88
CA SER A 229 5.87 -5.50 -4.87
C SER A 229 5.91 -3.99 -4.60
N VAL A 230 7.12 -3.43 -4.62
CA VAL A 230 7.42 -2.11 -4.07
C VAL A 230 6.74 -0.98 -4.85
N GLU A 231 6.03 -0.13 -4.14
CA GLU A 231 5.52 1.14 -4.64
C GLU A 231 6.33 2.31 -4.07
N GLY A 232 7.03 3.04 -4.94
CA GLY A 232 7.84 4.20 -4.54
C GLY A 232 7.00 5.44 -4.24
N LEU A 233 7.62 6.42 -3.56
CA LEU A 233 6.96 7.65 -3.11
C LEU A 233 6.50 8.60 -4.25
N ASP A 234 6.96 8.40 -5.49
CA ASP A 234 6.49 9.08 -6.71
C ASP A 234 5.84 8.08 -7.69
N GLN A 235 5.30 6.96 -7.20
CA GLN A 235 4.86 5.85 -8.07
C GLN A 235 3.40 5.42 -7.84
N THR A 236 2.60 6.19 -7.10
CA THR A 236 1.14 6.03 -7.06
C THR A 236 0.55 6.17 -8.48
N VAL A 237 1.16 7.02 -9.30
CA VAL A 237 0.88 7.14 -10.74
C VAL A 237 1.89 6.30 -11.54
N LYS A 238 1.41 5.28 -12.25
CA LYS A 238 2.21 4.30 -12.98
C LYS A 238 2.66 4.84 -14.34
N LEU A 239 3.82 4.39 -14.84
CA LEU A 239 4.27 4.70 -16.20
C LEU A 239 3.64 3.72 -17.19
N PRO A 240 2.85 4.16 -18.20
CA PRO A 240 2.16 3.27 -19.12
C PRO A 240 3.08 2.28 -19.86
N ALA A 241 4.28 2.69 -20.26
CA ALA A 241 5.25 1.80 -20.90
C ALA A 241 5.69 0.61 -20.02
N ARG A 242 5.50 0.68 -18.70
CA ARG A 242 5.76 -0.47 -17.80
C ARG A 242 4.68 -1.53 -17.87
N THR A 243 3.46 -1.15 -18.19
CA THR A 243 2.38 -2.09 -18.47
C THR A 243 2.61 -2.78 -19.81
N ASP A 244 3.03 -2.05 -20.85
CA ASP A 244 3.39 -2.66 -22.12
C ASP A 244 4.53 -3.68 -21.94
N ALA A 245 5.59 -3.29 -21.23
CA ALA A 245 6.67 -4.20 -20.85
C ALA A 245 6.21 -5.39 -19.96
N TYR A 246 5.11 -5.27 -19.23
CA TYR A 246 4.50 -6.40 -18.53
C TYR A 246 3.93 -7.40 -19.52
N PHE A 247 3.20 -6.97 -20.54
CA PHE A 247 2.67 -7.87 -21.57
C PHE A 247 3.78 -8.58 -22.34
N ASP A 248 4.90 -7.91 -22.60
CA ASP A 248 6.10 -8.55 -23.19
C ASP A 248 6.66 -9.67 -22.29
N ARG A 249 6.67 -9.45 -20.97
CA ARG A 249 7.12 -10.48 -20.01
C ARG A 249 6.13 -11.64 -19.93
N LEU A 250 4.83 -11.34 -19.91
CA LEU A 250 3.78 -12.35 -19.91
C LEU A 250 3.84 -13.21 -21.19
N GLN A 251 4.01 -12.59 -22.37
CA GLN A 251 4.18 -13.32 -23.63
C GLN A 251 5.39 -14.25 -23.59
N ARG A 252 6.54 -13.78 -23.05
CA ARG A 252 7.73 -14.65 -22.91
C ARG A 252 7.50 -15.82 -21.95
N ALA A 253 6.71 -15.63 -20.89
CA ALA A 253 6.36 -16.73 -19.99
C ALA A 253 5.40 -17.72 -20.66
N ILE A 254 4.40 -17.22 -21.40
CA ILE A 254 3.44 -18.01 -22.19
C ILE A 254 4.17 -18.84 -23.26
N ASN A 255 5.12 -18.27 -23.97
CA ASN A 255 5.86 -18.97 -25.06
C ASN A 255 6.67 -20.17 -24.54
N LYS A 256 6.97 -20.22 -23.24
CA LYS A 256 7.62 -21.39 -22.60
C LYS A 256 6.61 -22.48 -22.19
N HIS A 257 5.31 -22.19 -22.23
CA HIS A 257 4.27 -23.12 -21.81
C HIS A 257 3.65 -23.82 -23.01
N PRO A 258 3.67 -25.16 -23.11
CA PRO A 258 3.30 -25.90 -24.33
C PRO A 258 1.90 -25.56 -24.86
N THR A 259 0.91 -25.49 -23.98
CA THR A 259 -0.48 -25.25 -24.38
C THR A 259 -0.76 -23.75 -24.58
N LEU A 260 -0.29 -22.89 -23.65
CA LEU A 260 -0.58 -21.46 -23.70
C LEU A 260 0.05 -20.79 -24.93
N SER A 261 1.21 -21.25 -25.39
CA SER A 261 1.89 -20.69 -26.56
C SER A 261 1.08 -20.89 -27.87
N VAL A 262 0.30 -21.97 -27.95
CA VAL A 262 -0.62 -22.21 -29.06
C VAL A 262 -1.87 -21.35 -28.96
N ASP A 263 -2.42 -21.22 -27.74
CA ASP A 263 -3.63 -20.43 -27.48
C ASP A 263 -3.41 -18.92 -27.65
N TYR A 264 -2.20 -18.42 -27.33
CA TYR A 264 -1.86 -16.98 -27.29
C TYR A 264 -0.52 -16.70 -28.00
N PRO A 265 -0.44 -16.88 -29.34
CA PRO A 265 0.80 -16.66 -30.07
C PRO A 265 1.26 -15.20 -30.10
N ASP A 266 0.33 -14.25 -30.09
CA ASP A 266 0.59 -12.80 -29.99
C ASP A 266 -0.52 -12.11 -29.20
N LEU A 267 -0.33 -12.05 -27.88
CA LEU A 267 -1.31 -11.48 -26.98
C LEU A 267 -1.48 -9.96 -27.13
N VAL A 268 -0.41 -9.23 -27.49
CA VAL A 268 -0.48 -7.77 -27.65
C VAL A 268 -1.29 -7.42 -28.90
N ALA A 269 -1.10 -8.15 -30.00
CA ALA A 269 -1.89 -7.96 -31.22
C ALA A 269 -3.37 -8.26 -30.96
N MET A 270 -3.69 -9.36 -30.26
CA MET A 270 -5.06 -9.72 -29.88
C MET A 270 -5.69 -8.64 -29.01
N ILE A 271 -5.03 -8.19 -27.94
CA ILE A 271 -5.53 -7.15 -27.02
C ILE A 271 -5.85 -5.87 -27.80
N ARG A 272 -4.92 -5.40 -28.62
CA ARG A 272 -5.12 -4.17 -29.42
C ARG A 272 -6.23 -4.31 -30.45
N ARG A 273 -6.38 -5.49 -31.08
CA ARG A 273 -7.46 -5.74 -32.05
C ARG A 273 -8.82 -5.70 -31.36
N VAL A 274 -8.99 -6.37 -30.22
CA VAL A 274 -10.24 -6.38 -29.46
C VAL A 274 -10.60 -4.97 -28.97
N GLN A 275 -9.64 -4.21 -28.44
CA GLN A 275 -9.89 -2.86 -27.98
C GLN A 275 -10.34 -1.95 -29.13
N ARG A 276 -9.66 -1.99 -30.27
CA ARG A 276 -10.08 -1.21 -31.46
C ARG A 276 -11.45 -1.64 -31.96
N ASN A 277 -11.69 -2.94 -32.09
CA ASN A 277 -12.99 -3.44 -32.54
C ASN A 277 -14.13 -2.98 -31.62
N ALA A 278 -13.90 -2.96 -30.30
CA ALA A 278 -14.88 -2.47 -29.34
C ALA A 278 -15.11 -0.94 -29.41
N ASP A 279 -14.08 -0.17 -29.80
CA ASP A 279 -14.22 1.27 -30.04
C ASP A 279 -14.91 1.57 -31.39
N ASP A 280 -14.63 0.78 -32.44
CA ASP A 280 -15.18 0.96 -33.78
C ASP A 280 -16.61 0.41 -33.92
N ASN A 281 -16.96 -0.64 -33.19
CA ASN A 281 -18.23 -1.36 -33.24
C ASN A 281 -18.87 -1.44 -31.86
N LEU A 282 -19.42 -0.33 -31.39
CA LEU A 282 -20.04 -0.22 -30.06
C LEU A 282 -21.16 -1.26 -29.87
N GLN A 283 -21.09 -2.03 -28.79
CA GLN A 283 -22.08 -3.06 -28.44
C GLN A 283 -22.75 -2.71 -27.11
N MET A 284 -24.10 -2.67 -27.12
CA MET A 284 -24.88 -2.62 -25.89
C MET A 284 -25.12 -4.06 -25.40
N VAL A 285 -24.72 -4.37 -24.18
CA VAL A 285 -24.95 -5.70 -23.57
C VAL A 285 -25.75 -5.57 -22.28
N GLN A 286 -26.51 -6.61 -21.97
CA GLN A 286 -27.29 -6.71 -20.72
C GLN A 286 -26.45 -7.42 -19.66
N VAL A 287 -26.10 -6.74 -18.57
CA VAL A 287 -25.36 -7.31 -17.46
C VAL A 287 -26.31 -7.72 -16.34
N PRO A 288 -26.39 -9.01 -15.99
CA PRO A 288 -27.22 -9.48 -14.88
C PRO A 288 -26.84 -8.81 -13.56
N GLN A 289 -27.86 -8.41 -12.80
CA GLN A 289 -27.68 -7.74 -11.52
C GLN A 289 -27.87 -8.71 -10.34
N ARG A 290 -27.10 -8.55 -9.27
CA ARG A 290 -27.17 -9.38 -8.06
C ARG A 290 -28.52 -9.29 -7.34
N THR A 291 -29.23 -8.18 -7.51
CA THR A 291 -30.55 -7.91 -6.95
C THR A 291 -31.70 -8.37 -7.86
N GLY A 292 -31.38 -8.99 -9.01
CA GLY A 292 -32.32 -9.36 -10.06
C GLY A 292 -32.42 -8.30 -11.16
N GLY A 293 -32.86 -8.73 -12.35
CA GLY A 293 -32.90 -7.88 -13.55
C GLY A 293 -31.53 -7.72 -14.22
N THR A 294 -31.42 -6.74 -15.12
CA THR A 294 -30.21 -6.43 -15.91
C THR A 294 -29.95 -4.93 -15.92
N ALA A 295 -28.70 -4.55 -16.16
CA ALA A 295 -28.32 -3.18 -16.46
C ALA A 295 -27.59 -3.11 -17.82
N ASP A 296 -27.84 -2.05 -18.57
CA ASP A 296 -27.21 -1.79 -19.86
C ASP A 296 -25.76 -1.37 -19.67
N LEU A 297 -24.85 -2.05 -20.37
CA LEU A 297 -23.44 -1.67 -20.46
C LEU A 297 -23.05 -1.49 -21.92
N LEU A 298 -22.55 -0.30 -22.25
CA LEU A 298 -21.91 -0.05 -23.53
C LEU A 298 -20.46 -0.56 -23.49
N VAL A 299 -20.17 -1.60 -24.26
CA VAL A 299 -18.84 -2.17 -24.37
C VAL A 299 -18.00 -1.27 -25.29
N THR A 300 -16.89 -0.78 -24.78
CA THR A 300 -15.90 0.06 -25.47
C THR A 300 -14.49 -0.49 -25.25
N GLY A 301 -13.50 0.00 -25.97
CA GLY A 301 -12.10 -0.29 -25.68
C GLY A 301 -11.70 0.10 -24.25
N ASP A 302 -12.28 1.16 -23.68
CA ASP A 302 -12.02 1.58 -22.30
C ASP A 302 -12.61 0.61 -21.28
N THR A 303 -13.71 -0.08 -21.58
CA THR A 303 -14.21 -1.21 -20.77
C THR A 303 -13.13 -2.30 -20.63
N PHE A 304 -12.50 -2.69 -21.76
CA PHE A 304 -11.41 -3.66 -21.75
C PHE A 304 -10.15 -3.14 -21.05
N ARG A 305 -9.77 -1.86 -21.26
CA ARG A 305 -8.61 -1.24 -20.60
C ARG A 305 -8.80 -1.21 -19.08
N MET A 306 -9.99 -0.87 -18.60
CA MET A 306 -10.34 -0.88 -17.17
C MET A 306 -10.25 -2.28 -16.58
N VAL A 307 -10.91 -3.27 -17.18
CA VAL A 307 -10.87 -4.68 -16.74
C VAL A 307 -9.42 -5.19 -16.71
N THR A 308 -8.63 -4.87 -17.74
CA THR A 308 -7.21 -5.23 -17.80
C THR A 308 -6.44 -4.66 -16.62
N GLY A 309 -6.64 -3.38 -16.29
CA GLY A 309 -5.98 -2.72 -15.17
C GLY A 309 -6.20 -3.44 -13.82
N PHE A 310 -7.37 -4.07 -13.64
CA PHE A 310 -7.67 -4.86 -12.42
C PHE A 310 -7.08 -6.28 -12.45
N MET A 311 -7.02 -6.92 -13.62
CA MET A 311 -6.72 -8.35 -13.73
C MET A 311 -5.24 -8.68 -13.92
N VAL A 312 -4.38 -7.71 -14.26
CA VAL A 312 -2.93 -7.94 -14.49
C VAL A 312 -2.11 -8.07 -13.19
N SER A 313 -2.75 -8.16 -12.03
CA SER A 313 -2.04 -8.24 -10.76
C SER A 313 -1.22 -9.53 -10.60
N ASP A 314 -1.83 -10.65 -10.95
CA ASP A 314 -1.26 -11.99 -10.72
C ASP A 314 -1.53 -12.91 -11.93
N PRO A 315 -0.63 -13.88 -12.23
CA PRO A 315 -0.73 -14.71 -13.41
C PRO A 315 -2.07 -15.42 -13.63
N PRO A 316 -2.72 -16.05 -12.61
CA PRO A 316 -4.02 -16.68 -12.82
C PRO A 316 -5.11 -15.72 -13.30
N ARG A 317 -5.15 -14.50 -12.72
CA ARG A 317 -6.08 -13.47 -13.16
C ARG A 317 -5.75 -12.95 -14.57
N ALA A 318 -4.46 -12.80 -14.88
CA ALA A 318 -4.02 -12.38 -16.19
C ALA A 318 -4.38 -13.44 -17.26
N LEU A 319 -4.25 -14.73 -16.97
CA LEU A 319 -4.65 -15.81 -17.88
C LEU A 319 -6.19 -15.85 -18.05
N ALA A 320 -6.95 -15.64 -17.00
CA ALA A 320 -8.41 -15.47 -17.09
C ALA A 320 -8.80 -14.24 -17.94
N LEU A 321 -8.07 -13.12 -17.81
CA LEU A 321 -8.25 -11.95 -18.68
C LEU A 321 -8.00 -12.30 -20.16
N LEU A 322 -6.92 -13.04 -20.46
CA LEU A 322 -6.64 -13.45 -21.84
C LEU A 322 -7.76 -14.31 -22.43
N SER A 323 -8.42 -15.14 -21.62
CA SER A 323 -9.60 -15.92 -22.07
C SER A 323 -10.79 -14.99 -22.42
N ILE A 324 -10.98 -13.91 -21.67
CA ILE A 324 -11.99 -12.88 -21.99
C ILE A 324 -11.67 -12.19 -23.33
N TYR A 325 -10.41 -11.81 -23.54
CA TYR A 325 -9.98 -11.20 -24.80
C TYR A 325 -10.14 -12.15 -25.99
N ARG A 326 -9.79 -13.44 -25.82
CA ARG A 326 -9.93 -14.42 -26.89
C ARG A 326 -11.38 -14.66 -27.28
N ALA A 327 -12.30 -14.72 -26.31
CA ALA A 327 -13.73 -14.82 -26.56
C ALA A 327 -14.25 -13.57 -27.32
N ALA A 328 -13.89 -12.40 -26.83
CA ALA A 328 -14.28 -11.12 -27.47
C ALA A 328 -13.70 -10.94 -28.87
N ASP A 329 -12.50 -11.49 -29.15
CA ASP A 329 -11.88 -11.49 -30.49
C ASP A 329 -12.68 -12.32 -31.51
N SER A 330 -13.46 -13.32 -31.05
CA SER A 330 -14.43 -14.08 -31.85
C SER A 330 -15.88 -13.55 -31.79
N GLY A 331 -16.10 -12.41 -31.14
CA GLY A 331 -17.42 -11.78 -31.00
C GLY A 331 -18.24 -12.26 -29.79
N ASP A 332 -17.68 -13.12 -28.93
CA ASP A 332 -18.34 -13.59 -27.70
C ASP A 332 -17.99 -12.72 -26.51
N TYR A 333 -18.95 -11.90 -26.06
CA TYR A 333 -18.82 -11.07 -24.85
C TYR A 333 -19.30 -11.75 -23.56
N GLY A 334 -19.74 -13.00 -23.61
CA GLY A 334 -20.26 -13.76 -22.45
C GLY A 334 -19.30 -13.75 -21.24
N PRO A 335 -18.00 -14.08 -21.42
CA PRO A 335 -17.04 -14.04 -20.30
C PRO A 335 -16.83 -12.63 -19.72
N LEU A 336 -16.86 -11.56 -20.55
CA LEU A 336 -16.83 -10.18 -20.08
C LEU A 336 -18.07 -9.84 -19.24
N ILE A 337 -19.26 -10.17 -19.73
CA ILE A 337 -20.54 -9.96 -19.05
C ILE A 337 -20.53 -10.69 -17.69
N GLY A 338 -20.10 -11.95 -17.65
CA GLY A 338 -19.97 -12.74 -16.42
C GLY A 338 -19.03 -12.12 -15.39
N LEU A 339 -17.95 -11.50 -15.85
CA LEU A 339 -17.07 -10.73 -14.97
C LEU A 339 -17.76 -9.45 -14.47
N MET A 340 -18.37 -8.67 -15.39
CA MET A 340 -19.05 -7.40 -15.06
C MET A 340 -20.21 -7.60 -14.10
N ALA A 341 -20.94 -8.71 -14.16
CA ALA A 341 -22.05 -9.05 -13.25
C ALA A 341 -21.64 -9.09 -11.76
N ARG A 342 -20.33 -9.15 -11.46
CA ARG A 342 -19.83 -9.17 -10.07
C ARG A 342 -19.76 -7.80 -9.42
N PHE A 343 -19.65 -6.74 -10.20
CA PHE A 343 -19.41 -5.39 -9.67
C PHE A 343 -20.11 -4.24 -10.42
N TYR A 344 -20.59 -4.44 -11.66
CA TYR A 344 -21.29 -3.41 -12.41
C TYR A 344 -22.78 -3.36 -12.03
N GLN A 345 -23.28 -2.17 -11.67
CA GLN A 345 -24.67 -1.97 -11.22
C GLN A 345 -25.45 -0.96 -12.12
N GLY A 346 -24.91 -0.63 -13.28
CA GLY A 346 -25.50 0.37 -14.18
C GLY A 346 -24.90 1.76 -13.94
N GLU A 347 -25.77 2.76 -13.73
CA GLU A 347 -25.31 4.10 -13.36
C GLU A 347 -24.89 4.10 -11.90
N GLU A 348 -23.63 4.43 -11.66
CA GLU A 348 -23.04 4.34 -10.32
C GLU A 348 -22.58 5.71 -9.81
N ALA A 349 -22.94 6.01 -8.56
CA ALA A 349 -22.41 7.17 -7.87
C ALA A 349 -20.92 6.98 -7.56
N ILE A 350 -20.15 8.05 -7.75
CA ILE A 350 -18.73 8.05 -7.40
C ILE A 350 -18.57 7.95 -5.88
N GLN A 351 -17.76 7.00 -5.44
CA GLN A 351 -17.53 6.74 -4.02
C GLN A 351 -16.06 6.85 -3.67
N PHE A 352 -15.78 7.42 -2.51
CA PHE A 352 -14.43 7.51 -1.97
C PHE A 352 -14.35 7.10 -0.50
N ARG A 353 -13.23 6.44 -0.14
CA ARG A 353 -12.81 6.24 1.24
C ARG A 353 -11.78 7.30 1.60
N THR A 354 -11.89 7.90 2.77
CA THR A 354 -11.04 9.01 3.22
C THR A 354 -9.56 8.68 3.10
N MET A 355 -9.14 7.59 3.71
CA MET A 355 -7.73 7.19 3.76
C MET A 355 -7.19 6.96 2.33
N SER A 356 -7.89 6.21 1.49
CA SER A 356 -7.41 5.88 0.14
C SER A 356 -7.30 7.14 -0.73
N LEU A 357 -8.33 8.00 -0.73
CA LEU A 357 -8.32 9.23 -1.52
C LEU A 357 -7.25 10.20 -1.04
N ALA A 358 -7.21 10.47 0.28
CA ALA A 358 -6.25 11.43 0.84
C ALA A 358 -4.80 10.99 0.64
N MET A 359 -4.50 9.71 0.80
CA MET A 359 -3.16 9.14 0.58
C MET A 359 -2.67 9.31 -0.85
N ASP A 360 -3.50 8.91 -1.82
CA ASP A 360 -3.13 8.95 -3.23
C ASP A 360 -2.98 10.40 -3.72
N VAL A 361 -3.95 11.27 -3.40
CA VAL A 361 -3.92 12.68 -3.81
C VAL A 361 -2.76 13.43 -3.13
N ALA A 362 -2.51 13.18 -1.83
CA ALA A 362 -1.41 13.80 -1.10
C ALA A 362 -0.04 13.33 -1.57
N SER A 363 0.13 12.05 -1.89
CA SER A 363 1.36 11.52 -2.48
C SER A 363 1.64 12.18 -3.82
N GLY A 364 0.60 12.34 -4.63
CA GLY A 364 0.62 13.07 -5.89
C GLY A 364 1.62 12.48 -6.90
N VAL A 365 2.03 13.31 -7.85
CA VAL A 365 2.95 12.92 -8.91
C VAL A 365 3.90 14.07 -9.26
N SER A 366 5.19 13.77 -9.48
CA SER A 366 6.14 14.80 -9.93
C SER A 366 5.83 15.28 -11.36
N ASN A 367 6.16 16.54 -11.68
CA ASN A 367 6.00 17.08 -13.03
C ASN A 367 6.76 16.27 -14.08
N ARG A 368 7.94 15.75 -13.74
CA ARG A 368 8.71 14.87 -14.63
C ARG A 368 7.95 13.60 -14.94
N ARG A 369 7.42 12.91 -13.91
CA ARG A 369 6.67 11.67 -14.08
C ARG A 369 5.39 11.91 -14.86
N MET A 370 4.66 13.00 -14.55
CA MET A 370 3.43 13.35 -15.26
C MET A 370 3.66 13.59 -16.77
N ARG A 371 4.76 14.27 -17.16
CA ARG A 371 5.11 14.41 -18.59
C ARG A 371 5.35 13.06 -19.27
N LEU A 372 6.04 12.13 -18.58
CA LEU A 372 6.26 10.77 -19.11
C LEU A 372 4.95 9.99 -19.24
N VAL A 373 4.07 10.06 -18.23
CA VAL A 373 2.74 9.42 -18.26
C VAL A 373 1.95 9.91 -19.47
N ASN A 374 1.83 11.23 -19.66
CA ASN A 374 1.07 11.80 -20.76
C ASN A 374 1.67 11.45 -22.14
N ALA A 375 2.99 11.40 -22.26
CA ALA A 375 3.65 11.01 -23.50
C ALA A 375 3.42 9.54 -23.83
N GLN A 376 3.60 8.66 -22.85
CA GLN A 376 3.48 7.20 -23.01
C GLN A 376 2.03 6.74 -23.18
N ALA A 377 1.07 7.41 -22.55
CA ALA A 377 -0.35 7.03 -22.64
C ALA A 377 -0.91 7.09 -24.07
N LYS A 378 -0.28 7.82 -24.96
CA LYS A 378 -0.75 7.97 -26.35
C LYS A 378 -0.77 6.64 -27.12
N ASP A 379 0.27 5.81 -26.90
CA ASP A 379 0.49 4.57 -27.64
C ASP A 379 0.40 3.31 -26.79
N ALA A 380 0.27 3.48 -25.45
CA ALA A 380 0.23 2.37 -24.53
C ALA A 380 -1.08 1.58 -24.58
N ILE A 381 -1.00 0.29 -24.30
CA ILE A 381 -2.14 -0.65 -24.31
C ILE A 381 -3.29 -0.18 -23.41
N LEU A 382 -2.99 0.35 -22.23
CA LEU A 382 -4.03 0.85 -21.30
C LEU A 382 -4.26 2.35 -21.40
N GLY A 383 -3.50 3.06 -22.23
CA GLY A 383 -3.68 4.50 -22.45
C GLY A 383 -3.68 5.28 -21.13
N SER A 384 -4.57 6.28 -21.04
CA SER A 384 -4.80 7.09 -19.85
C SER A 384 -5.58 6.35 -18.75
N MET A 385 -6.29 5.26 -19.06
CA MET A 385 -7.11 4.50 -18.13
C MET A 385 -6.27 3.78 -17.07
N LEU A 386 -5.00 3.48 -17.34
CA LEU A 386 -4.09 2.82 -16.38
C LEU A 386 -4.09 3.49 -14.99
N ASN A 387 -4.12 4.81 -14.96
CA ASN A 387 -3.95 5.59 -13.72
C ASN A 387 -5.23 6.34 -13.32
N PHE A 388 -6.29 6.28 -14.13
CA PHE A 388 -7.51 7.00 -13.85
C PHE A 388 -8.13 6.57 -12.51
N PRO A 389 -8.62 7.49 -11.64
CA PRO A 389 -8.67 8.96 -11.82
C PRO A 389 -7.50 9.71 -11.16
N MET A 390 -6.48 9.05 -10.61
CA MET A 390 -5.48 9.66 -9.71
C MET A 390 -4.69 10.84 -10.33
N PRO A 391 -4.13 10.76 -11.57
CA PRO A 391 -3.44 11.92 -12.15
C PRO A 391 -4.35 13.13 -12.35
N GLN A 392 -5.62 12.88 -12.65
CA GLN A 392 -6.63 13.91 -12.91
C GLN A 392 -7.08 14.62 -11.61
N LEU A 393 -6.97 13.95 -10.46
CA LEU A 393 -7.25 14.52 -9.14
C LEU A 393 -6.11 15.39 -8.61
N ARG A 394 -4.96 15.44 -9.29
CA ARG A 394 -3.85 16.31 -8.90
C ARG A 394 -4.31 17.76 -8.80
N GLY A 395 -4.08 18.38 -7.63
CA GLY A 395 -4.50 19.75 -7.34
C GLY A 395 -6.02 19.96 -7.22
N ALA A 396 -6.83 18.87 -7.18
CA ALA A 396 -8.26 18.99 -6.89
C ALA A 396 -8.51 19.45 -5.45
N ILE A 397 -7.71 18.96 -4.51
CA ILE A 397 -7.82 19.31 -3.09
C ILE A 397 -6.71 20.32 -2.74
N PRO A 398 -7.05 21.59 -2.44
CA PRO A 398 -6.05 22.60 -2.09
C PRO A 398 -5.22 22.19 -0.84
N GLY A 399 -3.91 22.38 -0.90
CA GLY A 399 -3.01 22.16 0.23
C GLY A 399 -2.72 20.70 0.61
N LEU A 400 -3.27 19.73 -0.10
CA LEU A 400 -3.08 18.32 0.25
C LEU A 400 -1.75 17.73 -0.28
N ASP A 401 -1.16 18.25 -1.33
CA ASP A 401 0.09 17.74 -1.93
C ASP A 401 1.27 17.78 -0.97
N LEU A 402 1.87 16.62 -0.65
CA LEU A 402 3.04 16.48 0.22
C LEU A 402 4.35 16.99 -0.40
N GLY A 403 4.32 17.35 -1.68
CA GLY A 403 5.39 18.06 -2.35
C GLY A 403 6.59 17.21 -2.77
N ARG A 404 7.55 17.90 -3.45
CA ARG A 404 8.75 17.27 -4.02
C ARG A 404 9.62 16.57 -2.98
N GLY A 405 9.69 17.13 -1.77
CA GLY A 405 10.48 16.55 -0.68
C GLY A 405 10.00 15.14 -0.32
N PHE A 406 8.68 14.94 -0.24
CA PHE A 406 8.07 13.65 0.05
C PHE A 406 8.40 12.63 -1.05
N ARG A 407 8.24 12.96 -2.31
CA ARG A 407 8.37 12.05 -3.46
C ARG A 407 9.80 11.52 -3.73
N ARG A 408 10.83 12.07 -3.07
CA ARG A 408 12.20 11.54 -3.19
C ARG A 408 12.35 10.25 -2.38
N SER A 409 12.87 9.19 -3.00
CA SER A 409 13.20 7.93 -2.32
C SER A 409 14.13 8.15 -1.12
N PRO A 410 13.96 7.44 0.00
CA PRO A 410 14.84 7.53 1.16
C PRO A 410 16.26 7.08 0.82
N ARG A 411 17.25 7.72 1.47
CA ARG A 411 18.66 7.32 1.37
C ARG A 411 19.15 6.89 2.75
N ASN A 412 19.34 5.61 2.94
CA ASN A 412 19.79 5.04 4.21
C ASN A 412 20.57 3.72 3.98
N ARG A 413 20.97 3.08 5.09
CA ARG A 413 21.65 1.79 5.14
C ARG A 413 20.86 0.73 5.91
N ILE A 414 19.57 0.91 6.06
CA ILE A 414 18.70 -0.08 6.70
C ILE A 414 18.75 -1.37 5.89
N PRO A 415 19.07 -2.52 6.49
CA PRO A 415 19.00 -3.80 5.80
C PRO A 415 17.59 -4.00 5.21
N THR A 416 17.52 -4.16 3.90
CA THR A 416 16.24 -4.21 3.18
C THR A 416 16.23 -5.36 2.19
N LEU A 417 15.30 -6.29 2.37
CA LEU A 417 14.95 -7.31 1.39
C LEU A 417 13.87 -6.77 0.47
N VAL A 418 14.09 -6.84 -0.82
CA VAL A 418 13.12 -6.48 -1.88
C VAL A 418 12.72 -7.74 -2.61
N LEU A 419 11.46 -8.12 -2.55
CA LEU A 419 10.88 -9.21 -3.35
C LEU A 419 10.19 -8.65 -4.59
N SER A 420 10.53 -9.19 -5.76
CA SER A 420 10.08 -8.64 -7.05
C SER A 420 9.58 -9.74 -7.97
N GLY A 421 8.27 -9.83 -8.19
CA GLY A 421 7.66 -10.77 -9.14
C GLY A 421 7.85 -10.32 -10.59
N THR A 422 8.29 -11.21 -11.49
CA THR A 422 8.47 -10.85 -12.91
C THR A 422 7.17 -10.53 -13.62
N LEU A 423 6.07 -11.10 -13.16
CA LEU A 423 4.71 -10.89 -13.68
C LEU A 423 3.85 -10.00 -12.75
N ASP A 424 4.50 -9.12 -11.97
CA ASP A 424 3.78 -8.06 -11.28
C ASP A 424 3.34 -7.00 -12.29
N GLY A 425 2.02 -6.93 -12.52
CA GLY A 425 1.38 -5.95 -13.40
C GLY A 425 0.82 -4.71 -12.68
N ARG A 426 1.10 -4.56 -11.35
CA ARG A 426 0.62 -3.42 -10.55
C ARG A 426 1.73 -2.43 -10.21
N THR A 427 2.89 -2.92 -9.77
CA THR A 427 4.00 -2.07 -9.32
C THR A 427 5.28 -2.22 -10.16
N TYR A 428 5.38 -3.26 -10.93
CA TYR A 428 6.39 -3.59 -11.95
C TYR A 428 7.84 -3.69 -11.44
N PRO A 429 8.62 -4.70 -11.88
CA PRO A 429 10.02 -4.89 -11.45
C PRO A 429 10.92 -3.67 -11.63
N ALA A 430 10.75 -2.92 -12.74
CA ALA A 430 11.49 -1.69 -12.96
C ALA A 430 11.12 -0.59 -11.94
N GLY A 431 9.86 -0.57 -11.46
CA GLY A 431 9.39 0.30 -10.39
C GLY A 431 10.04 -0.02 -9.05
N HIS A 432 10.14 -1.31 -8.72
CA HIS A 432 10.77 -1.78 -7.47
C HIS A 432 12.23 -1.32 -7.39
N ARG A 433 12.99 -1.46 -8.50
CA ARG A 433 14.38 -1.00 -8.57
C ARG A 433 14.50 0.51 -8.42
N GLU A 434 13.67 1.28 -9.17
CA GLU A 434 13.63 2.75 -9.09
C GLU A 434 13.29 3.24 -7.67
N ALA A 435 12.30 2.63 -7.01
CA ALA A 435 11.85 3.02 -5.67
C ALA A 435 12.93 2.81 -4.60
N THR A 436 13.79 1.81 -4.79
CA THR A 436 14.78 1.36 -3.80
C THR A 436 16.25 1.63 -4.20
N ASP A 437 16.49 2.35 -5.29
CA ASP A 437 17.85 2.62 -5.84
C ASP A 437 18.78 3.31 -4.84
N ARG A 438 18.23 4.07 -3.90
CA ARG A 438 18.97 4.85 -2.90
C ARG A 438 19.15 4.12 -1.56
N LEU A 439 18.56 2.93 -1.39
CA LEU A 439 18.79 2.07 -0.23
C LEU A 439 20.10 1.32 -0.41
N ARG A 440 21.13 1.70 0.37
CA ARG A 440 22.51 1.23 0.15
C ARG A 440 22.75 -0.21 0.63
N ASN A 441 21.90 -0.73 1.50
CA ASN A 441 21.99 -2.09 2.04
C ASN A 441 20.70 -2.86 1.66
N ARG A 442 20.47 -2.99 0.34
CA ARG A 442 19.32 -3.74 -0.19
C ARG A 442 19.77 -5.03 -0.86
N THR A 443 19.02 -6.09 -0.63
CA THR A 443 19.07 -7.35 -1.37
C THR A 443 17.79 -7.47 -2.18
N ILE A 444 17.90 -7.74 -3.49
CA ILE A 444 16.74 -7.94 -4.37
C ILE A 444 16.68 -9.42 -4.72
N VAL A 445 15.54 -10.04 -4.45
CA VAL A 445 15.22 -11.42 -4.87
C VAL A 445 14.10 -11.35 -5.89
N THR A 446 14.40 -11.87 -7.09
CA THR A 446 13.43 -11.96 -8.17
C THR A 446 12.65 -13.26 -8.05
N VAL A 447 11.32 -13.20 -8.14
CA VAL A 447 10.47 -14.40 -8.17
C VAL A 447 9.90 -14.51 -9.59
N GLU A 448 10.46 -15.43 -10.38
CA GLU A 448 10.03 -15.67 -11.76
C GLU A 448 8.63 -16.27 -11.80
N ASN A 449 7.82 -15.79 -12.74
CA ASN A 449 6.40 -16.11 -12.95
C ASN A 449 5.46 -15.73 -11.78
N ALA A 450 5.96 -15.04 -10.74
CA ALA A 450 5.12 -14.49 -9.69
C ALA A 450 4.57 -13.11 -10.05
N GLY A 451 3.35 -12.83 -9.60
CA GLY A 451 2.67 -11.55 -9.74
C GLY A 451 2.90 -10.61 -8.56
N HIS A 452 1.83 -9.90 -8.20
CA HIS A 452 1.81 -8.89 -7.15
C HIS A 452 1.78 -9.49 -5.73
N ASN A 453 1.04 -10.58 -5.53
CA ASN A 453 0.86 -11.22 -4.22
C ASN A 453 1.96 -12.27 -3.95
N LEU A 454 3.19 -11.80 -3.69
CA LEU A 454 4.38 -12.65 -3.58
C LEU A 454 4.44 -13.57 -2.35
N PHE A 455 3.79 -13.20 -1.25
CA PHE A 455 4.04 -13.86 0.05
C PHE A 455 3.54 -15.29 0.17
N MET A 456 2.61 -15.72 -0.69
CA MET A 456 2.00 -17.05 -0.63
C MET A 456 2.28 -17.89 -1.88
N VAL A 457 3.17 -17.45 -2.77
CA VAL A 457 3.39 -18.14 -4.05
C VAL A 457 4.27 -19.38 -3.94
N SER A 458 5.07 -19.48 -2.86
CA SER A 458 5.99 -20.60 -2.69
C SER A 458 6.59 -20.61 -1.27
N PRO A 459 6.87 -21.80 -0.67
CA PRO A 459 7.60 -21.93 0.59
C PRO A 459 9.00 -21.29 0.56
N GLU A 460 9.66 -21.26 -0.61
CA GLU A 460 10.99 -20.67 -0.77
C GLU A 460 10.96 -19.15 -0.50
N VAL A 461 9.85 -18.47 -0.85
CA VAL A 461 9.68 -17.05 -0.51
C VAL A 461 9.66 -16.85 1.00
N THR A 462 8.92 -17.69 1.73
CA THR A 462 8.94 -17.70 3.21
C THR A 462 10.34 -17.96 3.74
N ALA A 463 11.07 -18.96 3.20
CA ALA A 463 12.43 -19.29 3.61
C ALA A 463 13.43 -18.13 3.36
N VAL A 464 13.26 -17.38 2.29
CA VAL A 464 14.06 -16.16 2.00
C VAL A 464 13.77 -15.06 3.02
N ILE A 465 12.50 -14.81 3.34
CA ILE A 465 12.12 -13.79 4.33
C ILE A 465 12.67 -14.14 5.73
N THR A 466 12.46 -15.36 6.19
CA THR A 466 12.94 -15.83 7.49
C THR A 466 14.48 -15.86 7.54
N GLY A 467 15.13 -16.31 6.46
CA GLY A 467 16.59 -16.28 6.33
C GLY A 467 17.16 -14.85 6.43
N PHE A 468 16.54 -13.89 5.75
CA PHE A 468 16.92 -12.47 5.84
C PHE A 468 16.76 -11.90 7.25
N LEU A 469 15.64 -12.21 7.92
CA LEU A 469 15.39 -11.76 9.29
C LEU A 469 16.37 -12.39 10.27
N ALA A 470 16.74 -13.67 10.06
CA ALA A 470 17.79 -14.37 10.82
C ALA A 470 19.21 -13.82 10.55
N GLY A 471 19.39 -12.97 9.54
CA GLY A 471 20.71 -12.43 9.21
C GLY A 471 21.58 -13.35 8.35
N LYS A 472 20.99 -14.29 7.60
CA LYS A 472 21.76 -15.10 6.64
C LYS A 472 22.51 -14.22 5.65
N GLU A 473 23.80 -14.45 5.50
CA GLU A 473 24.66 -13.65 4.62
C GLU A 473 24.35 -13.85 3.15
N THR A 474 23.93 -15.06 2.77
CA THR A 474 23.64 -15.41 1.38
C THR A 474 22.16 -15.80 1.23
N LEU A 475 21.49 -15.12 0.32
CA LEU A 475 20.13 -15.41 -0.12
C LEU A 475 20.14 -15.70 -1.62
N PRO A 476 19.21 -16.52 -2.14
CA PRO A 476 19.10 -16.72 -3.59
C PRO A 476 18.75 -15.40 -4.27
N SER A 477 19.34 -15.15 -5.44
CA SER A 477 18.99 -13.98 -6.25
C SER A 477 17.67 -14.16 -7.02
N THR A 478 17.27 -15.43 -7.25
CA THR A 478 16.09 -15.80 -8.03
C THR A 478 15.42 -17.02 -7.44
N ILE A 479 14.10 -17.00 -7.42
CA ILE A 479 13.22 -18.14 -7.16
C ILE A 479 12.38 -18.31 -8.42
N THR A 480 12.23 -19.54 -8.94
CA THR A 480 11.39 -19.81 -10.11
C THR A 480 10.19 -20.66 -9.69
N ILE A 481 9.00 -20.16 -9.99
CA ILE A 481 7.75 -20.90 -9.79
C ILE A 481 7.13 -21.27 -11.15
N PRO A 482 6.34 -22.33 -11.26
CA PRO A 482 5.64 -22.65 -12.51
C PRO A 482 4.61 -21.55 -12.84
N LEU A 483 4.41 -21.30 -14.14
CA LEU A 483 3.26 -20.51 -14.58
C LEU A 483 2.00 -21.39 -14.46
N SER A 484 1.12 -21.05 -13.53
CA SER A 484 -0.11 -21.81 -13.24
C SER A 484 -1.35 -21.02 -13.61
N LYS A 485 -2.41 -21.73 -14.04
CA LYS A 485 -3.77 -21.21 -14.21
C LYS A 485 -4.54 -21.19 -12.87
N GLU A 486 -4.06 -21.90 -11.86
CA GLU A 486 -4.71 -22.02 -10.56
C GLU A 486 -4.26 -20.88 -9.61
N LEU A 487 -5.21 -20.39 -8.81
CA LEU A 487 -5.01 -19.36 -7.77
C LEU A 487 -4.48 -20.00 -6.48
#